data_291b64f99fa536d1e038bd3b5db611f6
#
_entry.id   291b64f99fa536d1e038bd3b5db611f6
#
_cell.length_a   1.000
_cell.length_b   1.000
_cell.length_c   1.000
_cell.angle_alpha   90.00
_cell.angle_beta   90.00
_cell.angle_gamma   90.00
#
_symmetry.space_group_name_H-M   'P 1'
#
loop_
_entity.id
_entity.type
_entity.pdbx_description
1 polymer ?
#
loop_
_entity_poly.entity_id
_entity_poly.type
_entity_poly.pdbx_seq_one_letter_code
_entity_poly.pdbx_strand_id
1 'polypeptide(L)'
;MSERVSKAEYYLNIAAAVAKRSTCLRRQYGAVIVKDDVIVSTGYNGAARGEPNCCDTGECWREAHGIPHGEQYEKCRAVHAEANAIINGNRSDMIGATLYLAGFENGERLDYPKPCEMCWRMIWNARIKNVCWNGGTDSGRAENPAVLRVL
;
A
#
# COMPACT_ATOMS: atom_id res chain seq x y z
N MET A 1 25.97 19.62 -13.04
CA MET A 1 25.18 18.45 -13.46
C MET A 1 24.06 18.26 -12.46
N SER A 2 22.82 18.25 -12.91
CA SER A 2 21.68 18.02 -12.02
C SER A 2 21.61 16.54 -11.66
N GLU A 3 21.44 16.28 -10.37
CA GLU A 3 21.15 14.94 -9.90
C GLU A 3 19.65 14.65 -10.08
N ARG A 4 19.34 13.54 -10.69
CA ARG A 4 17.95 13.06 -10.73
C ARG A 4 17.74 12.01 -9.66
N VAL A 5 16.53 11.95 -9.14
CA VAL A 5 16.16 10.94 -8.12
C VAL A 5 16.33 9.53 -8.66
N SER A 6 16.58 8.60 -7.76
CA SER A 6 16.62 7.17 -8.11
C SER A 6 15.25 6.68 -8.56
N LYS A 7 15.20 5.52 -9.23
CA LYS A 7 13.93 4.88 -9.60
C LYS A 7 13.05 4.62 -8.37
N ALA A 8 13.64 4.10 -7.30
CA ALA A 8 12.89 3.84 -6.07
C ALA A 8 12.29 5.13 -5.51
N GLU A 9 13.09 6.18 -5.41
CA GLU A 9 12.60 7.47 -4.92
C GLU A 9 11.53 8.08 -5.84
N TYR A 10 11.70 7.95 -7.15
CA TYR A 10 10.71 8.40 -8.12
C TYR A 10 9.36 7.72 -7.90
N TYR A 11 9.33 6.39 -7.84
CA TYR A 11 8.08 5.66 -7.63
C TYR A 11 7.50 5.87 -6.23
N LEU A 12 8.33 6.00 -5.20
CA LEU A 12 7.87 6.35 -3.86
C LEU A 12 7.26 7.75 -3.79
N ASN A 13 7.79 8.71 -4.54
CA ASN A 13 7.21 10.04 -4.63
C ASN A 13 5.84 10.02 -5.33
N ILE A 14 5.66 9.17 -6.33
CA ILE A 14 4.36 8.97 -6.97
C ILE A 14 3.39 8.31 -5.97
N ALA A 15 3.83 7.30 -5.23
CA ALA A 15 3.02 6.68 -4.18
C ALA A 15 2.62 7.70 -3.10
N ALA A 16 3.50 8.62 -2.74
CA ALA A 16 3.20 9.71 -1.83
C ALA A 16 2.11 10.64 -2.37
N ALA A 17 2.15 10.95 -3.67
CA ALA A 17 1.09 11.74 -4.31
C ALA A 17 -0.24 10.99 -4.31
N VAL A 18 -0.23 9.70 -4.58
CA VAL A 18 -1.42 8.83 -4.51
C VAL A 18 -2.01 8.84 -3.11
N ALA A 19 -1.17 8.74 -2.07
CA ALA A 19 -1.60 8.74 -0.68
C ALA A 19 -2.41 9.99 -0.29
N LYS A 20 -2.19 11.11 -0.93
CA LYS A 20 -2.91 12.36 -0.66
C LYS A 20 -4.38 12.31 -1.02
N ARG A 21 -4.81 11.34 -1.82
CA ARG A 21 -6.23 11.11 -2.12
C ARG A 21 -6.91 10.22 -1.09
N SER A 22 -6.18 9.63 -0.15
CA SER A 22 -6.75 8.80 0.90
C SER A 22 -7.84 9.53 1.67
N THR A 23 -8.87 8.79 2.04
CA THR A 23 -10.02 9.29 2.81
C THR A 23 -9.94 8.89 4.29
N CYS A 24 -8.88 8.21 4.71
CA CYS A 24 -8.69 7.81 6.09
C CYS A 24 -8.30 8.99 6.97
N LEU A 25 -8.86 9.04 8.18
CA LEU A 25 -8.58 10.10 9.15
C LEU A 25 -7.31 9.85 9.96
N ARG A 26 -6.87 8.58 10.06
CA ARG A 26 -5.72 8.21 10.89
C ARG A 26 -4.42 8.25 10.12
N ARG A 27 -4.31 7.43 9.07
CA ARG A 27 -3.11 7.35 8.22
C ARG A 27 -3.52 7.28 6.77
N GLN A 28 -2.78 7.94 5.93
CA GLN A 28 -3.01 7.98 4.50
C GLN A 28 -1.91 7.19 3.81
N TYR A 29 -2.28 6.17 3.06
CA TYR A 29 -1.36 5.33 2.31
C TYR A 29 -1.63 5.42 0.82
N GLY A 30 -0.56 5.33 0.05
CA GLY A 30 -0.61 5.22 -1.39
C GLY A 30 0.30 4.10 -1.85
N ALA A 31 -0.18 3.30 -2.78
CA ALA A 31 0.57 2.20 -3.38
C ALA A 31 0.64 2.38 -4.89
N VAL A 32 1.80 2.06 -5.44
CA VAL A 32 2.05 2.08 -6.88
C VAL A 32 2.68 0.75 -7.25
N ILE A 33 2.10 0.06 -8.24
CA ILE A 33 2.63 -1.21 -8.72
C ILE A 33 3.29 -0.96 -10.08
N VAL A 34 4.53 -1.42 -10.17
CA VAL A 34 5.39 -1.20 -11.34
C VAL A 34 5.86 -2.56 -11.87
N LYS A 35 5.70 -2.77 -13.16
CA LYS A 35 6.23 -3.93 -13.87
C LYS A 35 6.99 -3.50 -15.10
N ASP A 36 8.20 -4.04 -15.26
CA ASP A 36 9.07 -3.70 -16.40
C ASP A 36 9.24 -2.18 -16.57
N ASP A 37 9.44 -1.50 -15.42
CA ASP A 37 9.63 -0.03 -15.36
C ASP A 37 8.41 0.77 -15.84
N VAL A 38 7.21 0.17 -15.79
CA VAL A 38 5.96 0.84 -16.17
C VAL A 38 4.97 0.74 -15.00
N ILE A 39 4.34 1.85 -14.65
CA ILE A 39 3.27 1.85 -13.65
C ILE A 39 2.06 1.15 -14.25
N VAL A 40 1.62 0.07 -13.61
CA VAL A 40 0.47 -0.73 -14.07
C VAL A 40 -0.76 -0.48 -13.23
N SER A 41 -0.61 0.02 -12.01
CA SER A 41 -1.72 0.24 -11.09
C SER A 41 -1.34 1.16 -9.95
N THR A 42 -2.34 1.85 -9.40
CA THR A 42 -2.22 2.64 -8.17
C THR A 42 -3.41 2.37 -7.26
N GLY A 43 -3.24 2.62 -5.98
CA GLY A 43 -4.31 2.53 -5.00
C GLY A 43 -4.02 3.37 -3.78
N TYR A 44 -5.05 3.94 -3.18
CA TYR A 44 -4.97 4.62 -1.89
C TYR A 44 -6.00 4.00 -0.95
N ASN A 45 -5.80 4.15 0.35
CA ASN A 45 -6.75 3.60 1.31
C ASN A 45 -7.99 4.49 1.44
N GLY A 46 -9.15 3.85 1.45
CA GLY A 46 -10.44 4.51 1.54
C GLY A 46 -11.57 3.52 1.60
N ALA A 47 -12.78 4.00 1.88
CA ALA A 47 -13.96 3.15 1.90
C ALA A 47 -14.18 2.48 0.55
N ALA A 48 -14.90 1.36 0.56
CA ALA A 48 -15.30 0.71 -0.68
C ALA A 48 -16.08 1.68 -1.56
N ARG A 49 -15.92 1.55 -2.87
CA ARG A 49 -16.58 2.45 -3.83
C ARG A 49 -18.09 2.47 -3.61
N GLY A 50 -18.66 3.67 -3.55
CA GLY A 50 -20.08 3.86 -3.30
C GLY A 50 -20.48 3.93 -1.84
N GLU A 51 -19.55 3.69 -0.92
CA GLU A 51 -19.79 3.82 0.51
C GLU A 51 -19.23 5.13 1.07
N PRO A 52 -19.81 5.64 2.20
CA PRO A 52 -19.28 6.85 2.84
C PRO A 52 -17.84 6.68 3.31
N ASN A 53 -17.02 7.67 3.01
CA ASN A 53 -15.64 7.71 3.49
C ASN A 53 -15.56 8.22 4.93
N CYS A 54 -14.52 7.84 5.65
CA CYS A 54 -14.30 8.34 7.01
C CYS A 54 -14.16 9.87 7.05
N CYS A 55 -13.53 10.47 6.03
CA CYS A 55 -13.45 11.93 5.95
C CYS A 55 -14.80 12.61 5.71
N ASP A 56 -15.78 11.92 5.10
CA ASP A 56 -17.13 12.43 4.91
C ASP A 56 -17.95 12.38 6.19
N THR A 57 -17.80 11.28 6.95
CA THR A 57 -18.53 11.08 8.21
C THR A 57 -17.84 11.78 9.40
N GLY A 58 -16.55 12.09 9.28
CA GLY A 58 -15.75 12.68 10.36
C GLY A 58 -15.39 11.70 11.48
N GLU A 59 -15.63 10.42 11.30
CA GLU A 59 -15.44 9.42 12.34
C GLU A 59 -14.69 8.19 11.82
N CYS A 60 -13.72 7.73 12.61
CA CYS A 60 -13.08 6.44 12.44
C CYS A 60 -13.74 5.44 13.39
N TRP A 61 -14.35 4.38 12.86
CA TRP A 61 -15.01 3.38 13.68
C TRP A 61 -14.10 2.78 14.74
N ARG A 62 -12.85 2.49 14.37
CA ARG A 62 -11.88 1.90 15.30
C ARG A 62 -11.52 2.86 16.42
N GLU A 63 -11.26 4.13 16.12
CA GLU A 63 -10.98 5.14 17.14
C GLU A 63 -12.18 5.36 18.05
N ALA A 64 -13.38 5.44 17.48
CA ALA A 64 -14.61 5.64 18.25
C ALA A 64 -14.88 4.49 19.23
N HIS A 65 -14.38 3.29 18.94
CA HIS A 65 -14.53 2.11 19.79
C HIS A 65 -13.27 1.79 20.60
N GLY A 66 -12.30 2.70 20.65
CA GLY A 66 -11.10 2.53 21.45
C GLY A 66 -10.17 1.42 20.97
N ILE A 67 -10.23 1.06 19.70
CA ILE A 67 -9.40 0.00 19.12
C ILE A 67 -7.97 0.51 18.92
N PRO A 68 -6.95 -0.17 19.46
CA PRO A 68 -5.55 0.21 19.24
C PRO A 68 -5.16 0.15 17.77
N HIS A 69 -4.14 0.93 17.40
CA HIS A 69 -3.57 0.89 16.06
C HIS A 69 -3.08 -0.53 15.73
N GLY A 70 -3.38 -1.01 14.54
CA GLY A 70 -2.96 -2.33 14.07
C GLY A 70 -3.89 -3.48 14.43
N GLU A 71 -4.97 -3.22 15.19
CA GLU A 71 -5.92 -4.23 15.59
C GLU A 71 -7.27 -4.07 14.92
N GLN A 72 -7.99 -5.19 14.78
CA GLN A 72 -9.35 -5.27 14.25
C GLN A 72 -9.54 -4.55 12.91
N TYR A 73 -8.64 -4.79 11.97
CA TYR A 73 -8.75 -4.23 10.62
C TYR A 73 -10.00 -4.70 9.88
N GLU A 74 -10.55 -5.86 10.24
CA GLU A 74 -11.80 -6.37 9.68
C GLU A 74 -13.00 -5.48 10.02
N LYS A 75 -12.89 -4.63 11.02
CA LYS A 75 -13.92 -3.65 11.40
C LYS A 75 -13.70 -2.28 10.76
N CYS A 76 -12.58 -2.07 10.14
CA CYS A 76 -12.28 -0.83 9.43
C CYS A 76 -13.05 -0.80 8.11
N ARG A 77 -13.68 0.35 7.81
CA ARG A 77 -14.37 0.54 6.53
C ARG A 77 -13.44 0.70 5.34
N ALA A 78 -12.18 1.06 5.61
CA ALA A 78 -11.23 1.33 4.55
C ALA A 78 -10.70 0.03 3.93
N VAL A 79 -10.63 0.03 2.61
CA VAL A 79 -9.83 -0.92 1.86
C VAL A 79 -8.41 -0.36 1.82
N HIS A 80 -7.41 -1.18 2.12
CA HIS A 80 -6.03 -0.74 2.19
C HIS A 80 -5.49 -0.37 0.80
N ALA A 81 -4.51 0.52 0.78
CA ALA A 81 -3.89 1.00 -0.47
C ALA A 81 -3.35 -0.15 -1.34
N GLU A 82 -2.68 -1.10 -0.72
CA GLU A 82 -2.11 -2.26 -1.40
C GLU A 82 -3.20 -3.11 -2.05
N ALA A 83 -4.28 -3.38 -1.32
CA ALA A 83 -5.43 -4.12 -1.83
C ALA A 83 -6.08 -3.39 -3.02
N ASN A 84 -6.27 -2.08 -2.91
CA ASN A 84 -6.83 -1.28 -3.99
C ASN A 84 -5.92 -1.28 -5.23
N ALA A 85 -4.62 -1.18 -5.05
CA ALA A 85 -3.68 -1.24 -6.17
C ALA A 85 -3.75 -2.59 -6.90
N ILE A 86 -3.88 -3.69 -6.15
CA ILE A 86 -4.06 -5.02 -6.73
C ILE A 86 -5.39 -5.12 -7.48
N ILE A 87 -6.48 -4.66 -6.87
CA ILE A 87 -7.81 -4.69 -7.46
C ILE A 87 -7.89 -3.85 -8.74
N ASN A 88 -7.23 -2.70 -8.75
CA ASN A 88 -7.25 -1.77 -9.89
C ASN A 88 -6.41 -2.24 -11.09
N GLY A 89 -5.56 -3.23 -10.92
CA GLY A 89 -4.68 -3.73 -11.98
C GLY A 89 -5.13 -5.08 -12.54
N ASN A 90 -4.40 -5.54 -13.55
CA ASN A 90 -4.60 -6.86 -14.12
C ASN A 90 -3.73 -7.88 -13.38
N ARG A 91 -4.25 -9.07 -13.20
CA ARG A 91 -3.51 -10.14 -12.53
C ARG A 91 -2.17 -10.44 -13.19
N SER A 92 -2.13 -10.48 -14.51
CA SER A 92 -0.89 -10.76 -15.26
C SER A 92 0.20 -9.73 -15.02
N ASP A 93 -0.18 -8.48 -14.71
CA ASP A 93 0.78 -7.40 -14.43
C ASP A 93 1.34 -7.43 -13.02
N MET A 94 0.71 -8.20 -12.12
CA MET A 94 1.19 -8.34 -10.74
C MET A 94 2.39 -9.28 -10.65
N ILE A 95 2.42 -10.31 -11.49
CA ILE A 95 3.45 -11.35 -11.45
C ILE A 95 4.83 -10.76 -11.73
N GLY A 96 5.72 -10.83 -10.74
CA GLY A 96 7.06 -10.29 -10.84
C GLY A 96 7.18 -8.77 -10.65
N ALA A 97 6.08 -8.08 -10.37
CA ALA A 97 6.06 -6.62 -10.19
C ALA A 97 6.69 -6.19 -8.86
N THR A 98 6.90 -4.89 -8.72
CA THR A 98 7.30 -4.24 -7.48
C THR A 98 6.17 -3.32 -7.02
N LEU A 99 5.81 -3.41 -5.74
CA LEU A 99 4.86 -2.50 -5.11
C LEU A 99 5.63 -1.47 -4.29
N TYR A 100 5.36 -0.20 -4.56
CA TYR A 100 5.92 0.93 -3.80
C TYR A 100 4.85 1.48 -2.88
N LEU A 101 5.16 1.60 -1.60
CA LEU A 101 4.20 2.04 -0.58
C LEU A 101 4.71 3.28 0.14
N ALA A 102 3.89 4.32 0.19
CA ALA A 102 4.13 5.52 0.97
C ALA A 102 2.97 5.75 1.95
N GLY A 103 3.27 6.35 3.08
CA GLY A 103 2.27 6.63 4.09
C GLY A 103 2.53 7.94 4.81
N PHE A 104 1.45 8.51 5.35
CA PHE A 104 1.46 9.75 6.10
C PHE A 104 0.62 9.61 7.37
N GLU A 105 1.02 10.33 8.41
CA GLU A 105 0.26 10.51 9.64
C GLU A 105 0.39 11.97 10.06
N ASN A 106 -0.74 12.63 10.30
CA ASN A 106 -0.76 14.06 10.64
C ASN A 106 0.02 14.95 9.64
N GLY A 107 -0.04 14.63 8.36
CA GLY A 107 0.64 15.36 7.30
C GLY A 107 2.12 15.06 7.14
N GLU A 108 2.70 14.26 8.02
CA GLU A 108 4.11 13.88 7.97
C GLU A 108 4.28 12.50 7.33
N ARG A 109 5.29 12.38 6.48
CA ARG A 109 5.62 11.12 5.82
C ARG A 109 6.15 10.12 6.84
N LEU A 110 5.57 8.93 6.82
CA LEU A 110 6.01 7.84 7.68
C LEU A 110 7.35 7.26 7.22
N ASP A 111 8.19 6.95 8.20
CA ASP A 111 9.34 6.07 7.99
C ASP A 111 8.87 4.62 8.15
N TYR A 112 9.34 3.74 7.26
CA TYR A 112 9.02 2.31 7.29
C TYR A 112 7.51 1.98 7.26
N PRO A 113 6.73 2.53 6.31
CA PRO A 113 5.30 2.20 6.20
C PRO A 113 5.10 0.83 5.56
N LYS A 114 5.33 -0.22 6.32
CA LYS A 114 5.23 -1.61 5.84
C LYS A 114 3.78 -2.04 5.66
N PRO A 115 3.49 -2.95 4.73
CA PRO A 115 2.18 -3.59 4.65
C PRO A 115 1.83 -4.33 5.94
N CYS A 116 0.54 -4.34 6.29
CA CYS A 116 0.06 -5.19 7.38
C CYS A 116 0.08 -6.67 6.97
N GLU A 117 -0.12 -7.56 7.92
CA GLU A 117 -0.08 -9.01 7.66
C GLU A 117 -1.10 -9.46 6.61
N MET A 118 -2.31 -8.88 6.62
CA MET A 118 -3.30 -9.17 5.58
C MET A 118 -2.81 -8.77 4.19
N CYS A 119 -2.25 -7.56 4.08
CA CYS A 119 -1.76 -7.06 2.80
C CYS A 119 -0.55 -7.87 2.31
N TRP A 120 0.33 -8.29 3.20
CA TRP A 120 1.44 -9.17 2.83
C TRP A 120 0.93 -10.44 2.15
N ARG A 121 -0.09 -11.08 2.69
CA ARG A 121 -0.68 -12.28 2.08
C ARG A 121 -1.27 -12.00 0.70
N MET A 122 -1.97 -10.88 0.54
CA MET A 122 -2.51 -10.47 -0.75
C MET A 122 -1.43 -10.18 -1.78
N ILE A 123 -0.38 -9.47 -1.37
CA ILE A 123 0.77 -9.14 -2.22
C ILE A 123 1.44 -10.41 -2.72
N TRP A 124 1.73 -11.35 -1.80
CA TRP A 124 2.39 -12.61 -2.17
C TRP A 124 1.47 -13.50 -3.01
N ASN A 125 0.17 -13.52 -2.71
CA ASN A 125 -0.80 -14.29 -3.49
C ASN A 125 -0.98 -13.73 -4.90
N ALA A 126 -0.85 -12.42 -5.07
CA ALA A 126 -0.82 -11.78 -6.39
C ALA A 126 0.50 -12.03 -7.14
N ARG A 127 1.50 -12.59 -6.47
CA ARG A 127 2.84 -12.90 -6.99
C ARG A 127 3.65 -11.65 -7.32
N ILE A 128 3.41 -10.57 -6.61
CA ILE A 128 4.27 -9.40 -6.62
C ILE A 128 5.59 -9.79 -5.97
N LYS A 129 6.71 -9.50 -6.64
CA LYS A 129 8.02 -9.98 -6.22
C LYS A 129 8.65 -9.16 -5.12
N ASN A 130 8.54 -7.84 -5.21
CA ASN A 130 9.22 -6.92 -4.29
C ASN A 130 8.23 -5.91 -3.72
N VAL A 131 8.50 -5.46 -2.49
CA VAL A 131 7.82 -4.31 -1.88
C VAL A 131 8.90 -3.33 -1.44
N CYS A 132 8.70 -2.06 -1.78
CA CYS A 132 9.61 -0.97 -1.45
C CYS A 132 8.86 0.12 -0.69
N TRP A 133 9.44 0.61 0.38
CA TRP A 133 8.91 1.72 1.17
C TRP A 133 10.02 2.69 1.55
N ASN A 134 9.65 3.82 2.10
CA ASN A 134 10.64 4.78 2.60
C ASN A 134 11.47 4.13 3.71
N GLY A 135 12.77 3.96 3.46
CA GLY A 135 13.69 3.37 4.41
C GLY A 135 13.95 1.88 4.26
N GLY A 136 13.31 1.19 3.30
CA GLY A 136 13.58 -0.23 3.14
C GLY A 136 12.88 -0.91 1.97
N THR A 137 13.26 -2.15 1.75
CA THR A 137 12.68 -3.02 0.73
C THR A 137 12.54 -4.41 1.31
N ASP A 138 11.61 -5.18 0.77
CA ASP A 138 11.48 -6.61 1.04
C ASP A 138 11.28 -7.36 -0.27
N SER A 139 12.23 -8.24 -0.56
CA SER A 139 12.13 -9.22 -1.64
C SER A 139 12.00 -10.63 -1.04
N GLY A 140 11.42 -10.71 0.14
CA GLY A 140 11.41 -11.89 1.00
C GLY A 140 10.77 -13.13 0.40
N ARG A 141 10.07 -13.02 -0.71
CA ARG A 141 9.56 -14.18 -1.43
C ARG A 141 10.67 -15.12 -1.88
N ALA A 142 11.78 -14.55 -2.32
CA ALA A 142 12.93 -15.34 -2.75
C ALA A 142 13.66 -15.97 -1.56
N GLU A 143 13.55 -15.38 -0.39
CA GLU A 143 14.22 -15.81 0.83
C GLU A 143 13.34 -16.68 1.73
N ASN A 144 12.03 -16.69 1.49
CA ASN A 144 11.07 -17.49 2.28
C ASN A 144 10.87 -18.85 1.64
N PRO A 145 11.38 -19.95 2.24
CA PRO A 145 11.24 -21.28 1.69
C PRO A 145 9.80 -21.75 1.49
N ALA A 146 8.87 -21.28 2.34
CA ALA A 146 7.46 -21.60 2.23
C ALA A 146 6.84 -20.99 0.96
N VAL A 147 7.29 -19.80 0.57
CA VAL A 147 6.87 -19.15 -0.67
C VAL A 147 7.46 -19.83 -1.88
N LEU A 148 8.74 -20.20 -1.81
CA LEU A 148 9.42 -20.89 -2.90
C LEU A 148 8.75 -22.22 -3.27
N ARG A 149 8.19 -22.93 -2.30
CA ARG A 149 7.46 -24.17 -2.55
C ARG A 149 6.19 -23.99 -3.36
N VAL A 150 5.62 -22.81 -3.33
CA VAL A 150 4.38 -22.46 -4.03
C VAL A 150 4.66 -21.98 -5.46
N LEU A 151 5.86 -21.51 -5.69
CA LEU A 151 6.32 -21.01 -6.97
C LEU A 151 6.89 -22.12 -7.84
#